data_0baa519e8e5a5cde4019204daa26ddec
#
_entry.id   0baa519e8e5a5cde4019204daa26ddec
#
_cell.length_a   1.000
_cell.length_b   1.000
_cell.length_c   1.000
_cell.angle_alpha   90.00
_cell.angle_beta   90.00
_cell.angle_gamma   90.00
#
_symmetry.space_group_name_H-M   'P 1'
#
loop_
_entity.id
_entity.type
_entity.pdbx_description
1 polymer ?
#
loop_
_entity_poly.entity_id
_entity_poly.type
_entity_poly.pdbx_seq_one_letter_code
_entity_poly.pdbx_strand_id
1 'polypeptide(L)'
;MEKYGFKNHLIRTRKMMNRFSNNEISIPYDDMISLRKSGKLNLGMDDELATKIADDTRFAPKSIKTTMAMHLWSLVAVGQFVYSIYESFTGMWWIFIPSFFVMFAIHRANKKGTSQNLLDEAHSDKDFYERVRKGKLWQYEISEEDAKKYKIKK
;
A
#
# COMPACT_ATOMS: atom_id res chain seq x y z
N MET A 1 47.69 0.11 5.21
CA MET A 1 47.06 1.11 4.33
C MET A 1 46.23 0.40 3.28
N GLU A 2 44.94 0.14 3.57
CA GLU A 2 43.94 -0.27 2.57
C GLU A 2 42.56 -0.27 3.21
N LYS A 3 41.93 0.91 3.18
CA LYS A 3 40.59 1.15 3.74
C LYS A 3 39.74 2.05 2.82
N TYR A 4 39.74 1.83 1.51
CA TYR A 4 38.91 2.63 0.62
C TYR A 4 38.40 1.81 -0.60
N GLY A 5 37.84 0.60 -0.37
CA GLY A 5 37.32 -0.23 -1.47
C GLY A 5 35.84 -0.58 -1.43
N PHE A 6 35.11 -0.25 -0.36
CA PHE A 6 33.78 -0.86 -0.14
C PHE A 6 32.58 0.07 -0.34
N LYS A 7 32.78 1.34 -0.68
CA LYS A 7 31.67 2.30 -0.84
C LYS A 7 31.17 2.52 -2.29
N ASN A 8 31.86 2.01 -3.29
CA ASN A 8 31.52 2.31 -4.69
C ASN A 8 30.66 1.25 -5.40
N HIS A 9 30.25 0.17 -4.71
CA HIS A 9 29.43 -0.88 -5.31
C HIS A 9 27.92 -0.69 -5.15
N LEU A 10 27.47 0.28 -4.37
CA LEU A 10 26.04 0.55 -4.12
C LEU A 10 25.43 1.66 -5.00
N ILE A 11 26.22 2.29 -5.85
CA ILE A 11 25.72 3.22 -6.89
C ILE A 11 25.54 2.46 -8.22
N ARG A 12 25.20 1.19 -8.14
CA ARG A 12 24.88 0.41 -9.34
C ARG A 12 23.45 0.74 -9.75
N THR A 13 23.35 1.77 -10.61
CA THR A 13 22.24 1.98 -11.55
C THR A 13 20.87 1.64 -10.95
N ARG A 14 20.27 2.59 -10.24
CA ARG A 14 18.81 2.67 -10.19
C ARG A 14 18.36 2.88 -11.63
N LYS A 15 18.24 1.78 -12.38
CA LYS A 15 17.63 1.79 -13.70
C LYS A 15 16.32 2.53 -13.52
N MET A 16 16.05 3.56 -14.33
CA MET A 16 14.83 4.34 -14.18
C MET A 16 13.65 3.37 -14.19
N MET A 17 12.99 3.23 -13.08
CA MET A 17 11.77 2.43 -12.96
C MET A 17 10.61 3.31 -13.38
N ASN A 18 9.87 2.89 -14.38
CA ASN A 18 8.66 3.55 -14.82
C ASN A 18 7.46 2.89 -14.17
N ARG A 19 6.44 3.69 -13.91
CA ARG A 19 5.19 3.20 -13.33
C ARG A 19 4.23 2.82 -14.44
N PHE A 20 3.74 1.59 -14.39
CA PHE A 20 2.78 1.02 -15.32
C PHE A 20 1.53 0.58 -14.58
N SER A 21 0.37 0.81 -15.16
CA SER A 21 -0.88 0.25 -14.65
C SER A 21 -1.07 -1.19 -15.11
N ASN A 22 -1.89 -1.95 -14.38
CA ASN A 22 -2.24 -3.31 -14.78
C ASN A 22 -3.11 -3.38 -16.07
N ASN A 23 -3.52 -2.23 -16.62
CA ASN A 23 -4.13 -2.14 -17.96
C ASN A 23 -3.09 -2.19 -19.09
N GLU A 24 -1.85 -1.82 -18.80
CA GLU A 24 -0.75 -1.74 -19.77
C GLU A 24 0.09 -3.01 -19.77
N ILE A 25 0.36 -3.53 -18.57
CA ILE A 25 1.15 -4.75 -18.37
C ILE A 25 0.46 -5.68 -17.39
N SER A 26 0.61 -6.98 -17.58
CA SER A 26 0.06 -7.99 -16.68
C SER A 26 1.14 -9.00 -16.32
N ILE A 27 1.58 -8.98 -15.07
CA ILE A 27 2.67 -9.84 -14.58
C ILE A 27 2.05 -11.00 -13.78
N PRO A 28 2.30 -12.28 -14.14
CA PRO A 28 1.89 -13.44 -13.34
C PRO A 28 2.55 -13.44 -11.95
N TYR A 29 1.93 -14.11 -10.98
CA TYR A 29 2.41 -14.14 -9.60
C TYR A 29 3.87 -14.63 -9.47
N ASP A 30 4.20 -15.73 -10.15
CA ASP A 30 5.53 -16.35 -10.02
C ASP A 30 6.65 -15.44 -10.56
N ASP A 31 6.35 -14.73 -11.65
CA ASP A 31 7.26 -13.73 -12.23
C ASP A 31 7.35 -12.48 -11.34
N MET A 32 6.23 -12.04 -10.74
CA MET A 32 6.21 -10.93 -9.80
C MET A 32 7.14 -11.20 -8.60
N ILE A 33 7.04 -12.38 -8.00
CA ILE A 33 7.90 -12.77 -6.88
C ILE A 33 9.38 -12.79 -7.30
N SER A 34 9.69 -13.36 -8.48
CA SER A 34 11.05 -13.44 -9.01
C SER A 34 11.65 -12.05 -9.27
N LEU A 35 10.90 -11.18 -9.95
CA LEU A 35 11.32 -9.81 -10.26
C LEU A 35 11.51 -8.98 -8.99
N ARG A 36 10.64 -9.14 -7.99
CA ARG A 36 10.79 -8.44 -6.71
C ARG A 36 12.02 -8.93 -5.94
N LYS A 37 12.24 -10.23 -5.82
CA LYS A 37 13.44 -10.79 -5.17
C LYS A 37 14.73 -10.29 -5.82
N SER A 38 14.72 -10.05 -7.13
CA SER A 38 15.85 -9.47 -7.86
C SER A 38 15.93 -7.94 -7.79
N GLY A 39 15.00 -7.27 -7.09
CA GLY A 39 14.95 -5.81 -6.97
C GLY A 39 14.59 -5.08 -8.27
N LYS A 40 13.98 -5.78 -9.24
CA LYS A 40 13.60 -5.24 -10.56
C LYS A 40 12.16 -4.76 -10.64
N LEU A 41 11.35 -5.09 -9.64
CA LEU A 41 9.93 -4.74 -9.57
C LEU A 41 9.59 -4.24 -8.19
N ASN A 42 8.87 -3.09 -8.13
CA ASN A 42 8.08 -2.70 -6.98
C ASN A 42 6.60 -2.84 -7.33
N LEU A 43 5.85 -3.49 -6.45
CA LEU A 43 4.40 -3.56 -6.53
C LEU A 43 3.81 -2.39 -5.74
N GLY A 44 2.83 -1.73 -6.30
CA GLY A 44 2.13 -0.62 -5.67
C GLY A 44 0.62 -0.71 -5.87
N MET A 45 -0.08 0.04 -5.05
CA MET A 45 -1.53 0.25 -5.16
C MET A 45 -1.84 1.66 -4.67
N ASP A 46 -2.83 2.28 -5.26
CA ASP A 46 -3.34 3.56 -4.79
C ASP A 46 -4.02 3.40 -3.42
N ASP A 47 -3.77 4.31 -2.47
CA ASP A 47 -4.26 4.20 -1.09
C ASP A 47 -5.79 4.27 -1.00
N GLU A 48 -6.46 5.02 -1.88
CA GLU A 48 -7.93 5.06 -1.90
C GLU A 48 -8.51 3.78 -2.46
N LEU A 49 -7.87 3.26 -3.52
CA LEU A 49 -8.24 1.99 -4.12
C LEU A 49 -8.01 0.83 -3.15
N ALA A 50 -6.90 0.85 -2.41
CA ALA A 50 -6.59 -0.13 -1.37
C ALA A 50 -7.69 -0.19 -0.30
N THR A 51 -8.19 0.96 0.16
CA THR A 51 -9.28 1.01 1.14
C THR A 51 -10.56 0.39 0.58
N LYS A 52 -10.92 0.71 -0.67
CA LYS A 52 -12.12 0.13 -1.33
C LYS A 52 -12.00 -1.38 -1.53
N ILE A 53 -10.81 -1.88 -1.85
CA ILE A 53 -10.55 -3.31 -2.03
C ILE A 53 -10.62 -4.05 -0.69
N ALA A 54 -10.13 -3.46 0.39
CA ALA A 54 -10.20 -4.06 1.72
C ALA A 54 -11.66 -4.26 2.20
N ASP A 55 -12.57 -3.37 1.78
CA ASP A 55 -13.99 -3.45 2.12
C ASP A 55 -14.81 -4.29 1.12
N ASP A 56 -14.29 -4.55 -0.09
CA ASP A 56 -14.99 -5.33 -1.11
C ASP A 56 -14.77 -6.83 -0.91
N THR A 57 -15.84 -7.54 -0.58
CA THR A 57 -15.82 -8.99 -0.32
C THR A 57 -15.23 -9.83 -1.46
N ARG A 58 -15.27 -9.33 -2.70
CA ARG A 58 -14.71 -10.02 -3.88
C ARG A 58 -13.18 -10.04 -3.87
N PHE A 59 -12.56 -9.02 -3.29
CA PHE A 59 -11.12 -8.82 -3.25
C PHE A 59 -10.54 -8.84 -1.82
N ALA A 60 -11.41 -8.90 -0.80
CA ALA A 60 -10.98 -8.88 0.58
C ALA A 60 -9.87 -9.94 0.83
N PRO A 61 -8.78 -9.55 1.51
CA PRO A 61 -7.76 -10.51 1.89
C PRO A 61 -8.37 -11.55 2.85
N LYS A 62 -7.87 -12.77 2.82
CA LYS A 62 -8.29 -13.82 3.76
C LYS A 62 -7.87 -13.52 5.20
N SER A 63 -6.91 -12.61 5.38
CA SER A 63 -6.45 -12.19 6.70
C SER A 63 -7.45 -11.23 7.35
N ILE A 64 -8.25 -11.74 8.25
CA ILE A 64 -9.20 -10.97 9.07
C ILE A 64 -8.49 -9.89 9.89
N LYS A 65 -7.23 -10.10 10.26
CA LYS A 65 -6.45 -9.19 11.13
C LYS A 65 -6.31 -7.79 10.54
N THR A 66 -6.10 -7.68 9.25
CA THR A 66 -5.91 -6.38 8.56
C THR A 66 -7.18 -5.53 8.61
N THR A 67 -8.32 -6.14 8.28
CA THR A 67 -9.62 -5.45 8.24
C THR A 67 -10.07 -5.05 9.65
N MET A 68 -9.94 -5.93 10.64
CA MET A 68 -10.29 -5.62 12.03
C MET A 68 -9.43 -4.49 12.61
N ALA A 69 -8.13 -4.49 12.37
CA ALA A 69 -7.25 -3.43 12.86
C ALA A 69 -7.64 -2.05 12.27
N MET A 70 -7.95 -2.00 10.97
CA MET A 70 -8.39 -0.77 10.31
C MET A 70 -9.68 -0.21 10.93
N HIS A 71 -10.70 -1.07 11.13
CA HIS A 71 -11.97 -0.65 11.74
C HIS A 71 -11.80 -0.22 13.18
N LEU A 72 -10.99 -0.93 13.98
CA LEU A 72 -10.70 -0.58 15.36
C LEU A 72 -10.05 0.80 15.47
N TRP A 73 -9.02 1.09 14.70
CA TRP A 73 -8.36 2.39 14.70
C TRP A 73 -9.27 3.53 14.21
N SER A 74 -10.13 3.25 13.24
CA SER A 74 -11.14 4.21 12.78
C SER A 74 -12.16 4.52 13.88
N LEU A 75 -12.61 3.51 14.62
CA LEU A 75 -13.52 3.67 15.74
C LEU A 75 -12.89 4.50 16.87
N VAL A 76 -11.63 4.20 17.23
CA VAL A 76 -10.87 4.96 18.23
C VAL A 76 -10.72 6.43 17.82
N ALA A 77 -10.38 6.69 16.55
CA ALA A 77 -10.23 8.05 16.05
C ALA A 77 -11.54 8.86 16.13
N VAL A 78 -12.67 8.24 15.74
CA VAL A 78 -13.99 8.88 15.80
C VAL A 78 -14.42 9.06 17.25
N GLY A 79 -14.26 8.05 18.10
CA GLY A 79 -14.61 8.12 19.52
C GLY A 79 -13.85 9.23 20.26
N GLN A 80 -12.53 9.34 20.02
CA GLN A 80 -11.71 10.41 20.59
C GLN A 80 -12.19 11.79 20.11
N PHE A 81 -12.54 11.93 18.84
CA PHE A 81 -13.02 13.20 18.32
C PHE A 81 -14.37 13.60 18.92
N VAL A 82 -15.33 12.67 19.03
CA VAL A 82 -16.62 12.91 19.69
C VAL A 82 -16.43 13.29 21.15
N TYR A 83 -15.54 12.59 21.86
CA TYR A 83 -15.21 12.93 23.25
C TYR A 83 -14.61 14.35 23.37
N SER A 84 -13.76 14.75 22.45
CA SER A 84 -13.17 16.11 22.46
C SER A 84 -14.21 17.20 22.22
N ILE A 85 -15.25 16.93 21.44
CA ILE A 85 -16.37 17.86 21.28
C ILE A 85 -17.12 18.01 22.61
N TYR A 86 -17.42 16.90 23.29
CA TYR A 86 -18.05 16.94 24.61
C TYR A 86 -17.24 17.76 25.63
N GLU A 87 -15.94 17.52 25.73
CA GLU A 87 -15.04 18.27 26.61
C GLU A 87 -14.98 19.78 26.26
N SER A 88 -15.17 20.12 25.00
CA SER A 88 -15.20 21.53 24.56
C SER A 88 -16.39 22.31 25.10
N PHE A 89 -17.51 21.61 25.42
CA PHE A 89 -18.68 22.23 26.04
C PHE A 89 -18.57 22.32 27.57
N THR A 90 -17.79 21.44 28.21
CA THR A 90 -17.72 21.34 29.67
C THR A 90 -16.49 22.00 30.30
N GLY A 91 -15.45 22.24 29.49
CA GLY A 91 -14.17 22.72 30.01
C GLY A 91 -13.40 23.61 29.03
N MET A 92 -12.52 23.02 28.23
CA MET A 92 -11.60 23.71 27.34
C MET A 92 -12.14 23.76 25.90
N TRP A 93 -12.82 24.83 25.54
CA TRP A 93 -13.48 25.00 24.24
C TRP A 93 -12.58 24.75 23.01
N TRP A 94 -11.25 24.89 23.13
CA TRP A 94 -10.31 24.74 22.03
C TRP A 94 -9.78 23.31 21.84
N ILE A 95 -10.09 22.37 22.72
CA ILE A 95 -9.53 21.00 22.70
C ILE A 95 -9.95 20.18 21.46
N PHE A 96 -11.07 20.54 20.81
CA PHE A 96 -11.51 19.90 19.58
C PHE A 96 -10.56 20.15 18.41
N ILE A 97 -9.83 21.29 18.40
CA ILE A 97 -8.93 21.66 17.31
C ILE A 97 -7.76 20.65 17.18
N PRO A 98 -6.93 20.43 18.22
CA PRO A 98 -5.88 19.42 18.13
C PRO A 98 -6.45 18.00 17.90
N SER A 99 -7.60 17.68 18.48
CA SER A 99 -8.25 16.37 18.29
C SER A 99 -8.66 16.12 16.85
N PHE A 100 -9.11 17.15 16.14
CA PHE A 100 -9.39 17.07 14.70
C PHE A 100 -8.13 16.68 13.89
N PHE A 101 -7.00 17.32 14.17
CA PHE A 101 -5.73 17.00 13.50
C PHE A 101 -5.27 15.56 13.80
N VAL A 102 -5.42 15.12 15.05
CA VAL A 102 -5.08 13.73 15.44
C VAL A 102 -5.97 12.73 14.71
N MET A 103 -7.29 12.95 14.64
CA MET A 103 -8.22 12.11 13.90
C MET A 103 -7.82 12.02 12.42
N PHE A 104 -7.49 13.17 11.80
CA PHE A 104 -7.06 13.20 10.41
C PHE A 104 -5.75 12.46 10.17
N ALA A 105 -4.77 12.61 11.08
CA ALA A 105 -3.50 11.90 11.04
C ALA A 105 -3.69 10.38 11.14
N ILE A 106 -4.54 9.90 12.06
CA ILE A 106 -4.88 8.48 12.22
C ILE A 106 -5.55 7.96 10.94
N HIS A 107 -6.51 8.70 10.39
CA HIS A 107 -7.19 8.30 9.16
C HIS A 107 -6.21 8.16 7.98
N ARG A 108 -5.30 9.10 7.82
CA ARG A 108 -4.26 9.06 6.78
C ARG A 108 -3.28 7.89 6.99
N ALA A 109 -2.86 7.66 8.24
CA ALA A 109 -2.00 6.53 8.58
C ALA A 109 -2.69 5.19 8.30
N ASN A 110 -3.98 5.09 8.60
CA ASN A 110 -4.80 3.91 8.33
C ASN A 110 -4.86 3.57 6.83
N LYS A 111 -5.13 4.55 5.97
CA LYS A 111 -5.14 4.35 4.51
C LYS A 111 -3.80 3.80 4.01
N LYS A 112 -2.69 4.41 4.45
CA LYS A 112 -1.35 3.95 4.07
C LYS A 112 -1.04 2.56 4.62
N GLY A 113 -1.42 2.29 5.86
CA GLY A 113 -1.27 0.97 6.47
C GLY A 113 -2.06 -0.11 5.72
N THR A 114 -3.29 0.21 5.27
CA THR A 114 -4.11 -0.70 4.47
C THR A 114 -3.44 -1.06 3.16
N SER A 115 -2.91 -0.07 2.42
CA SER A 115 -2.19 -0.32 1.17
C SER A 115 -0.99 -1.24 1.39
N GLN A 116 -0.17 -0.99 2.43
CA GLN A 116 0.97 -1.83 2.76
C GLN A 116 0.56 -3.26 3.13
N ASN A 117 -0.47 -3.42 3.95
CA ASN A 117 -0.97 -4.74 4.34
C ASN A 117 -1.48 -5.56 3.13
N LEU A 118 -2.17 -4.91 2.18
CA LEU A 118 -2.59 -5.57 0.94
C LEU A 118 -1.41 -5.97 0.05
N LEU A 119 -0.34 -5.17 0.04
CA LEU A 119 0.89 -5.52 -0.67
C LEU A 119 1.58 -6.72 -0.01
N ASP A 120 1.61 -6.79 1.31
CA ASP A 120 2.18 -7.93 2.04
C ASP A 120 1.34 -9.20 1.83
N GLU A 121 0.01 -9.08 1.84
CA GLU A 121 -0.89 -10.19 1.49
C GLU A 121 -0.67 -10.68 0.06
N ALA A 122 -0.48 -9.75 -0.90
CA ALA A 122 -0.19 -10.10 -2.28
C ALA A 122 1.12 -10.90 -2.47
N HIS A 123 2.05 -10.79 -1.51
CA HIS A 123 3.28 -11.58 -1.54
C HIS A 123 3.11 -12.99 -0.97
N SER A 124 2.18 -13.17 -0.07
CA SER A 124 1.96 -14.43 0.65
C SER A 124 0.80 -15.24 0.09
N ASP A 125 -0.22 -14.61 -0.49
CA ASP A 125 -1.39 -15.25 -1.08
C ASP A 125 -1.46 -15.04 -2.61
N LYS A 126 -1.11 -16.11 -3.35
CA LYS A 126 -1.20 -16.15 -4.83
C LYS A 126 -2.62 -15.88 -5.32
N ASP A 127 -3.62 -16.45 -4.66
CA ASP A 127 -5.02 -16.31 -5.06
C ASP A 127 -5.49 -14.87 -4.90
N PHE A 128 -5.09 -14.21 -3.80
CA PHE A 128 -5.37 -12.79 -3.60
C PHE A 128 -4.74 -11.94 -4.70
N TYR A 129 -3.44 -12.11 -4.94
CA TYR A 129 -2.73 -11.38 -5.99
C TYR A 129 -3.42 -11.53 -7.35
N GLU A 130 -3.77 -12.77 -7.74
CA GLU A 130 -4.38 -13.05 -9.03
C GLU A 130 -5.81 -12.50 -9.15
N ARG A 131 -6.59 -12.48 -8.06
CA ARG A 131 -7.93 -11.83 -8.06
C ARG A 131 -7.80 -10.34 -8.33
N VAL A 132 -6.90 -9.65 -7.61
CA VAL A 132 -6.68 -8.21 -7.77
C VAL A 132 -6.06 -7.90 -9.15
N ARG A 133 -5.18 -8.78 -9.66
CA ARG A 133 -4.63 -8.68 -11.02
C ARG A 133 -5.72 -8.77 -12.08
N LYS A 134 -6.62 -9.73 -11.98
CA LYS A 134 -7.77 -9.86 -12.90
C LYS A 134 -8.69 -8.64 -12.86
N GLY A 135 -8.82 -8.00 -11.69
CA GLY A 135 -9.50 -6.72 -11.52
C GLY A 135 -8.74 -5.51 -12.08
N LYS A 136 -7.51 -5.70 -12.56
CA LYS A 136 -6.63 -4.66 -13.13
C LYS A 136 -6.31 -3.51 -12.17
N LEU A 137 -6.08 -3.83 -10.89
CA LEU A 137 -5.96 -2.86 -9.81
C LEU A 137 -4.50 -2.63 -9.36
N TRP A 138 -3.55 -3.46 -9.81
CA TRP A 138 -2.13 -3.30 -9.47
C TRP A 138 -1.45 -2.17 -10.26
N GLN A 139 -0.48 -1.54 -9.61
CA GLN A 139 0.51 -0.66 -10.22
C GLN A 139 1.88 -1.33 -10.11
N TYR A 140 2.64 -1.31 -11.19
CA TYR A 140 3.97 -1.92 -11.28
C TYR A 140 5.00 -0.84 -11.54
N GLU A 141 6.02 -0.74 -10.69
CA GLU A 141 7.22 0.03 -10.97
C GLU A 141 8.30 -0.93 -11.44
N ILE A 142 8.61 -0.88 -12.72
CA ILE A 142 9.54 -1.80 -13.40
C ILE A 142 10.30 -1.06 -14.49
N SER A 143 11.45 -1.60 -14.90
CA SER A 143 12.18 -1.03 -16.02
C SER A 143 11.40 -1.21 -17.32
N GLU A 144 11.54 -0.26 -18.26
CA GLU A 144 10.84 -0.32 -19.55
C GLU A 144 11.22 -1.57 -20.38
N GLU A 145 12.46 -2.04 -20.26
CA GLU A 145 12.92 -3.25 -20.95
C GLU A 145 12.23 -4.50 -20.43
N ASP A 146 12.11 -4.62 -19.11
CA ASP A 146 11.43 -5.78 -18.49
C ASP A 146 9.92 -5.69 -18.69
N ALA A 147 9.33 -4.48 -18.68
CA ALA A 147 7.92 -4.26 -18.94
C ALA A 147 7.47 -4.71 -20.33
N LYS A 148 8.34 -4.61 -21.36
CA LYS A 148 8.03 -5.06 -22.73
C LYS A 148 7.59 -6.52 -22.80
N LYS A 149 8.10 -7.37 -21.92
CA LYS A 149 7.76 -8.81 -21.87
C LYS A 149 6.32 -9.08 -21.42
N TYR A 150 5.75 -8.14 -20.66
CA TYR A 150 4.44 -8.30 -20.00
C TYR A 150 3.36 -7.38 -20.59
N LYS A 151 3.66 -6.68 -21.68
CA LYS A 151 2.68 -5.81 -22.36
C LYS A 151 1.47 -6.62 -22.82
N ILE A 152 0.29 -6.11 -22.48
CA ILE A 152 -0.97 -6.68 -22.96
C ILE A 152 -1.09 -6.33 -24.44
N LYS A 153 -1.14 -7.35 -25.30
CA LYS A 153 -1.47 -7.15 -26.71
C LYS A 153 -2.93 -6.69 -26.79
N LYS A 154 -3.12 -5.49 -27.28
CA LYS A 154 -4.44 -4.95 -27.61
C LYS A 154 -5.01 -5.63 -28.83
#